data_b312dfbc947061e489764b52978f38b4
#
_entry.id   b312dfbc947061e489764b52978f38b4
#
_cell.length_a   1.000
_cell.length_b   1.000
_cell.length_c   1.000
_cell.angle_alpha   90.00
_cell.angle_beta   90.00
_cell.angle_gamma   90.00
#
_symmetry.space_group_name_H-M   'P 1'
#
loop_
_entity.id
_entity.type
_entity.pdbx_description
1 polymer ?
#
loop_
_entity_poly.entity_id
_entity_poly.type
_entity_poly.pdbx_seq_one_letter_code
_entity_poly.pdbx_strand_id
1 'polypeptide(L)'
;MTDLHPDLLARRPDYPVLARSTYLASHTLGAMHRATPERLAQFASLWAERGVVAWEDWEPEVRRVADLVGVLIGAPAGTVVMRQNVADLLGDVVSAVDWRGARNRIVTSSLEWPGSLHTWSQLHRLGGEAVVVPGRPGGVELDLDAMVAAIDERTAVVECSHVLFRTSTLVDVRVLVERAHAVGALAVVDGYQAAGTVPVDVVDLGVDVYLGGSVKYLSGGPGNGWMYLRPGLELEPVTTGWFGQAAPFDFSTDNAYAPGVSRFAGGTLGVPAAYAAAPAYESLVDIGVQRVRERSLSMTQPLLESAVERGFTVRSPHDPAQRGGHVTIDPGDSTRVHGELHRRGFVVDHRPGVGIRVSPHFYNSPDEATAVLDAMQDVLAGR
;
A
#
# COMPACT_ATOMS: atom_id res chain seq x y z
N MET A 1 -6.21 27.89 0.55
CA MET A 1 -6.28 27.05 1.78
C MET A 1 -4.96 27.23 2.53
N THR A 2 -4.97 27.26 3.87
CA THR A 2 -3.74 27.42 4.67
C THR A 2 -2.90 26.15 4.55
N ASP A 3 -1.58 26.29 4.35
CA ASP A 3 -0.64 25.16 4.41
C ASP A 3 -0.66 24.60 5.85
N LEU A 4 -1.14 23.38 6.01
CA LEU A 4 -1.18 22.71 7.29
C LEU A 4 0.15 21.99 7.55
N HIS A 5 0.67 22.14 8.77
CA HIS A 5 1.94 21.55 9.19
C HIS A 5 3.15 21.94 8.32
N PRO A 6 3.40 23.26 8.10
CA PRO A 6 4.55 23.72 7.31
C PRO A 6 5.90 23.35 7.96
N ASP A 7 5.92 23.04 9.24
CA ASP A 7 7.08 22.52 9.98
C ASP A 7 7.58 21.19 9.42
N LEU A 8 6.74 20.39 8.75
CA LEU A 8 7.15 19.15 8.12
C LEU A 8 8.12 19.35 6.93
N LEU A 9 8.17 20.56 6.36
CA LEU A 9 9.21 20.91 5.37
C LEU A 9 10.63 20.82 5.95
N ALA A 10 10.81 20.92 7.26
CA ALA A 10 12.10 20.69 7.90
C ALA A 10 12.62 19.25 7.71
N ARG A 11 11.74 18.30 7.40
CA ARG A 11 12.12 16.90 7.07
C ARG A 11 12.55 16.71 5.62
N ARG A 12 12.36 17.71 4.73
CA ARG A 12 12.70 17.60 3.31
C ARG A 12 14.17 17.22 3.05
N PRO A 13 15.18 17.72 3.79
CA PRO A 13 16.57 17.30 3.61
C PRO A 13 16.85 15.83 3.90
N ASP A 14 15.94 15.13 4.59
CA ASP A 14 16.03 13.69 4.85
C ASP A 14 15.73 12.85 3.61
N TYR A 15 15.28 13.48 2.51
CA TYR A 15 14.89 12.84 1.25
C TYR A 15 15.67 13.44 0.07
N PRO A 16 16.89 12.97 -0.22
CA PRO A 16 17.84 13.64 -1.13
C PRO A 16 17.36 13.85 -2.57
N VAL A 17 16.42 13.03 -3.08
CA VAL A 17 15.85 13.19 -4.42
C VAL A 17 15.12 14.52 -4.60
N LEU A 18 14.59 15.08 -3.50
CA LEU A 18 13.86 16.35 -3.51
C LEU A 18 14.75 17.59 -3.79
N ALA A 19 16.06 17.45 -3.65
CA ALA A 19 17.02 18.48 -4.05
C ALA A 19 17.34 18.44 -5.54
N ARG A 20 16.91 17.41 -6.27
CA ARG A 20 17.27 17.15 -7.68
C ARG A 20 16.07 17.25 -8.62
N SER A 21 14.85 17.11 -8.12
CA SER A 21 13.64 17.07 -8.93
C SER A 21 12.42 17.51 -8.11
N THR A 22 11.38 17.97 -8.79
CA THR A 22 10.05 18.11 -8.22
C THR A 22 9.39 16.73 -8.17
N TYR A 23 9.57 16.05 -7.04
CA TYR A 23 9.17 14.66 -6.87
C TYR A 23 7.74 14.54 -6.36
N LEU A 24 6.81 14.18 -7.22
CA LEU A 24 5.37 14.09 -6.96
C LEU A 24 4.81 12.67 -7.27
N ALA A 25 5.62 11.63 -7.03
CA ALA A 25 5.31 10.25 -7.39
C ALA A 25 5.30 9.29 -6.18
N SER A 26 5.03 9.78 -4.96
CA SER A 26 5.07 8.96 -3.73
C SER A 26 4.08 7.78 -3.75
N HIS A 27 2.98 7.89 -4.50
CA HIS A 27 2.02 6.81 -4.74
C HIS A 27 2.56 5.68 -5.65
N THR A 28 3.72 5.85 -6.25
CA THR A 28 4.40 4.85 -7.12
C THR A 28 5.66 4.32 -6.45
N LEU A 29 6.58 5.21 -6.08
CA LEU A 29 7.77 4.93 -5.28
C LEU A 29 7.98 6.12 -4.34
N GLY A 30 8.00 5.89 -3.03
CA GLY A 30 8.34 6.91 -2.04
C GLY A 30 9.80 7.34 -2.15
N ALA A 31 10.09 8.58 -1.77
CA ALA A 31 11.47 9.06 -1.73
C ALA A 31 12.29 8.30 -0.68
N MET A 32 13.51 7.90 -1.02
CA MET A 32 14.40 7.19 -0.11
C MET A 32 14.85 8.11 1.03
N HIS A 33 14.77 7.64 2.28
CA HIS A 33 15.29 8.35 3.43
C HIS A 33 16.83 8.31 3.44
N ARG A 34 17.48 9.43 3.79
CA ARG A 34 18.95 9.58 3.75
C ARG A 34 19.72 8.60 4.64
N ALA A 35 19.10 8.09 5.72
CA ALA A 35 19.74 7.12 6.61
C ALA A 35 19.66 5.67 6.09
N THR A 36 18.94 5.40 5.00
CA THR A 36 18.81 4.05 4.42
C THR A 36 20.17 3.43 4.05
N PRO A 37 21.14 4.13 3.42
CA PRO A 37 22.45 3.56 3.13
C PRO A 37 23.24 3.14 4.38
N GLU A 38 23.15 3.90 5.47
CA GLU A 38 23.79 3.59 6.75
C GLU A 38 23.18 2.34 7.39
N ARG A 39 21.86 2.19 7.36
CA ARG A 39 21.17 1.00 7.87
C ARG A 39 21.53 -0.26 7.07
N LEU A 40 21.64 -0.15 5.74
CA LEU A 40 22.11 -1.24 4.90
C LEU A 40 23.57 -1.60 5.19
N ALA A 41 24.43 -0.61 5.45
CA ALA A 41 25.80 -0.84 5.88
C ALA A 41 25.87 -1.56 7.23
N GLN A 42 24.99 -1.21 8.19
CA GLN A 42 24.88 -1.90 9.47
C GLN A 42 24.52 -3.38 9.30
N PHE A 43 23.53 -3.71 8.44
CA PHE A 43 23.21 -5.08 8.09
C PHE A 43 24.44 -5.82 7.56
N ALA A 44 25.19 -5.21 6.62
CA ALA A 44 26.36 -5.81 6.01
C ALA A 44 27.51 -6.01 7.02
N SER A 45 27.72 -5.07 7.94
CA SER A 45 28.74 -5.18 8.99
C SER A 45 28.42 -6.31 9.97
N LEU A 46 27.18 -6.43 10.42
CA LEU A 46 26.75 -7.55 11.28
C LEU A 46 27.03 -8.89 10.61
N TRP A 47 26.73 -9.00 9.33
CA TRP A 47 27.04 -10.23 8.59
C TRP A 47 28.54 -10.51 8.51
N ALA A 48 29.34 -9.50 8.14
CA ALA A 48 30.78 -9.63 7.99
C ALA A 48 31.48 -9.98 9.30
N GLU A 49 31.03 -9.43 10.43
CA GLU A 49 31.68 -9.56 11.73
C GLU A 49 31.20 -10.76 12.55
N ARG A 50 29.89 -11.12 12.42
CA ARG A 50 29.26 -12.13 13.26
C ARG A 50 28.83 -13.40 12.51
N GLY A 51 28.83 -13.37 11.16
CA GLY A 51 28.42 -14.54 10.36
C GLY A 51 27.03 -15.04 10.75
N VAL A 52 26.88 -16.34 11.05
CA VAL A 52 25.59 -16.94 11.42
C VAL A 52 25.02 -16.40 12.72
N VAL A 53 25.86 -15.89 13.63
CA VAL A 53 25.41 -15.33 14.91
C VAL A 53 24.62 -14.01 14.72
N ALA A 54 24.75 -13.37 13.57
CA ALA A 54 23.97 -12.15 13.22
C ALA A 54 22.43 -12.38 13.22
N TRP A 55 21.95 -13.63 13.19
CA TRP A 55 20.53 -13.93 13.35
C TRP A 55 19.94 -13.45 14.69
N GLU A 56 20.75 -13.37 15.73
CA GLU A 56 20.35 -12.84 17.03
C GLU A 56 19.95 -11.35 16.99
N ASP A 57 20.47 -10.59 15.99
CA ASP A 57 20.12 -9.20 15.74
C ASP A 57 19.09 -9.05 14.63
N TRP A 58 19.19 -9.86 13.58
CA TRP A 58 18.40 -9.72 12.37
C TRP A 58 16.92 -10.07 12.58
N GLU A 59 16.65 -11.18 13.25
CA GLU A 59 15.27 -11.63 13.46
C GLU A 59 14.47 -10.65 14.34
N PRO A 60 15.02 -10.17 15.49
CA PRO A 60 14.36 -9.12 16.27
C PRO A 60 14.16 -7.81 15.47
N GLU A 61 15.12 -7.43 14.61
CA GLU A 61 14.99 -6.21 13.80
C GLU A 61 13.86 -6.34 12.77
N VAL A 62 13.73 -7.47 12.08
CA VAL A 62 12.62 -7.69 11.15
C VAL A 62 11.27 -7.61 11.87
N ARG A 63 11.15 -8.18 13.07
CA ARG A 63 9.95 -8.07 13.91
C ARG A 63 9.66 -6.63 14.32
N ARG A 64 10.69 -5.91 14.78
CA ARG A 64 10.57 -4.48 15.13
C ARG A 64 10.05 -3.65 13.95
N VAL A 65 10.57 -3.89 12.75
CA VAL A 65 10.13 -3.18 11.53
C VAL A 65 8.69 -3.53 11.17
N ALA A 66 8.27 -4.78 11.37
CA ALA A 66 6.86 -5.17 11.22
C ALA A 66 5.96 -4.42 12.23
N ASP A 67 6.40 -4.28 13.48
CA ASP A 67 5.66 -3.55 14.51
C ASP A 67 5.56 -2.04 14.21
N LEU A 68 6.57 -1.44 13.56
CA LEU A 68 6.46 -0.06 13.06
C LEU A 68 5.33 0.08 12.04
N VAL A 69 5.17 -0.88 11.12
CA VAL A 69 4.00 -0.92 10.23
C VAL A 69 2.72 -1.05 11.07
N GLY A 70 2.73 -1.92 12.08
CA GLY A 70 1.61 -2.08 13.01
C GLY A 70 1.16 -0.73 13.62
N VAL A 71 2.11 0.07 14.12
CA VAL A 71 1.81 1.42 14.65
C VAL A 71 1.17 2.31 13.59
N LEU A 72 1.66 2.26 12.34
CA LEU A 72 1.16 3.12 11.25
C LEU A 72 -0.26 2.76 10.76
N ILE A 73 -0.74 1.53 11.05
CA ILE A 73 -2.06 1.03 10.65
C ILE A 73 -2.99 0.73 11.84
N GLY A 74 -2.61 1.10 13.07
CA GLY A 74 -3.41 0.85 14.27
C GLY A 74 -3.50 -0.64 14.68
N ALA A 75 -2.53 -1.46 14.28
CA ALA A 75 -2.48 -2.87 14.63
C ALA A 75 -1.74 -3.11 15.97
N PRO A 76 -2.17 -4.09 16.79
CA PRO A 76 -1.43 -4.49 17.96
C PRO A 76 -0.03 -5.05 17.62
N ALA A 77 0.94 -4.89 18.53
CA ALA A 77 2.28 -5.45 18.35
C ALA A 77 2.23 -6.96 18.13
N GLY A 78 3.11 -7.47 17.27
CA GLY A 78 3.20 -8.91 16.95
C GLY A 78 2.08 -9.42 16.02
N THR A 79 1.24 -8.55 15.46
CA THR A 79 0.14 -8.93 14.53
C THR A 79 0.44 -8.61 13.08
N VAL A 80 1.64 -8.13 12.77
CA VAL A 80 2.12 -7.86 11.42
C VAL A 80 3.32 -8.73 11.08
N VAL A 81 3.37 -9.26 9.87
CA VAL A 81 4.50 -10.02 9.33
C VAL A 81 5.06 -9.32 8.08
N MET A 82 6.38 -9.43 7.88
CA MET A 82 7.07 -8.95 6.68
C MET A 82 7.30 -10.10 5.70
N ARG A 83 7.03 -9.83 4.41
CA ARG A 83 7.31 -10.74 3.29
C ARG A 83 7.98 -9.95 2.16
N GLN A 84 8.29 -10.61 1.06
CA GLN A 84 8.96 -9.95 -0.06
C GLN A 84 8.04 -8.98 -0.81
N ASN A 85 6.79 -9.37 -1.04
CA ASN A 85 5.82 -8.57 -1.80
C ASN A 85 4.38 -9.01 -1.53
N VAL A 86 3.41 -8.22 -2.02
CA VAL A 86 1.97 -8.49 -1.84
C VAL A 86 1.51 -9.75 -2.59
N ALA A 87 2.12 -10.08 -3.74
CA ALA A 87 1.71 -11.28 -4.49
C ALA A 87 1.99 -12.57 -3.70
N ASP A 88 3.14 -12.61 -2.97
CA ASP A 88 3.45 -13.73 -2.07
C ASP A 88 2.41 -13.82 -0.94
N LEU A 89 2.09 -12.68 -0.31
CA LEU A 89 1.11 -12.61 0.77
C LEU A 89 -0.29 -13.04 0.33
N LEU A 90 -0.75 -12.58 -0.85
CA LEU A 90 -2.02 -13.03 -1.43
C LEU A 90 -1.99 -14.52 -1.77
N GLY A 91 -0.86 -15.03 -2.28
CA GLY A 91 -0.67 -16.45 -2.51
C GLY A 91 -0.77 -17.29 -1.23
N ASP A 92 -0.20 -16.79 -0.14
CA ASP A 92 -0.30 -17.42 1.17
C ASP A 92 -1.77 -17.42 1.67
N VAL A 93 -2.50 -16.30 1.55
CA VAL A 93 -3.93 -16.22 1.89
C VAL A 93 -4.76 -17.18 1.03
N VAL A 94 -4.53 -17.20 -0.29
CA VAL A 94 -5.18 -18.14 -1.22
C VAL A 94 -4.95 -19.59 -0.78
N SER A 95 -3.72 -19.92 -0.39
CA SER A 95 -3.36 -21.28 0.01
C SER A 95 -3.99 -21.73 1.34
N ALA A 96 -4.34 -20.76 2.20
CA ALA A 96 -4.90 -21.01 3.53
C ALA A 96 -6.43 -21.15 3.54
N VAL A 97 -7.11 -20.96 2.39
CA VAL A 97 -8.57 -21.08 2.27
C VAL A 97 -8.93 -22.38 1.56
N ASP A 98 -9.94 -23.10 2.07
CA ASP A 98 -10.50 -24.27 1.40
C ASP A 98 -11.45 -23.89 0.27
N TRP A 99 -10.94 -23.88 -0.96
CA TRP A 99 -11.70 -23.55 -2.17
C TRP A 99 -12.54 -24.71 -2.72
N ARG A 100 -12.52 -25.90 -2.10
CA ARG A 100 -13.31 -27.08 -2.51
C ARG A 100 -14.59 -27.23 -1.68
N GLY A 101 -14.71 -26.44 -0.62
CA GLY A 101 -15.87 -26.42 0.26
C GLY A 101 -17.09 -25.69 -0.36
N ALA A 102 -18.12 -25.54 0.45
CA ALA A 102 -19.34 -24.83 0.04
C ALA A 102 -19.09 -23.34 -0.24
N ARG A 103 -18.14 -22.74 0.47
CA ARG A 103 -17.66 -21.36 0.24
C ARG A 103 -16.41 -21.41 -0.63
N ASN A 104 -16.59 -21.16 -1.90
CA ASN A 104 -15.51 -21.27 -2.89
C ASN A 104 -15.38 -20.06 -3.81
N ARG A 105 -15.94 -18.91 -3.41
CA ARG A 105 -15.89 -17.68 -4.18
C ARG A 105 -15.03 -16.62 -3.52
N ILE A 106 -14.30 -15.87 -4.34
CA ILE A 106 -13.86 -14.52 -3.98
C ILE A 106 -14.72 -13.49 -4.70
N VAL A 107 -15.08 -12.42 -4.01
CA VAL A 107 -15.70 -11.22 -4.60
C VAL A 107 -14.66 -10.09 -4.55
N THR A 108 -14.37 -9.51 -5.71
CA THR A 108 -13.43 -8.38 -5.86
C THR A 108 -13.89 -7.43 -6.98
N SER A 109 -13.22 -6.29 -7.13
CA SER A 109 -13.54 -5.30 -8.18
C SER A 109 -12.59 -5.38 -9.37
N SER A 110 -13.09 -5.05 -10.56
CA SER A 110 -12.25 -4.84 -11.76
C SER A 110 -11.32 -3.62 -11.66
N LEU A 111 -11.46 -2.81 -10.61
CA LEU A 111 -10.63 -1.63 -10.37
C LEU A 111 -9.43 -1.90 -9.48
N GLU A 112 -9.26 -3.14 -9.04
CA GLU A 112 -8.12 -3.56 -8.23
C GLU A 112 -6.80 -3.49 -9.00
N TRP A 113 -5.71 -3.54 -8.25
CA TRP A 113 -4.38 -3.66 -8.85
C TRP A 113 -4.30 -4.93 -9.70
N PRO A 114 -3.79 -4.85 -10.96
CA PRO A 114 -3.75 -6.02 -11.84
C PRO A 114 -3.07 -7.26 -11.23
N GLY A 115 -2.06 -7.07 -10.37
CA GLY A 115 -1.39 -8.18 -9.70
C GLY A 115 -2.30 -9.00 -8.80
N SER A 116 -3.23 -8.34 -8.07
CA SER A 116 -4.24 -9.01 -7.25
C SER A 116 -5.21 -9.80 -8.14
N LEU A 117 -5.72 -9.15 -9.20
CA LEU A 117 -6.62 -9.82 -10.17
C LEU A 117 -5.95 -11.02 -10.85
N HIS A 118 -4.64 -10.94 -11.17
CA HIS A 118 -3.91 -12.08 -11.72
C HIS A 118 -3.86 -13.24 -10.72
N THR A 119 -3.65 -12.98 -9.43
CA THR A 119 -3.67 -14.01 -8.39
C THR A 119 -5.05 -14.66 -8.30
N TRP A 120 -6.10 -13.86 -8.16
CA TRP A 120 -7.48 -14.34 -8.04
C TRP A 120 -7.97 -15.09 -9.27
N SER A 121 -7.53 -14.69 -10.47
CA SER A 121 -7.90 -15.41 -11.71
C SER A 121 -7.43 -16.88 -11.75
N GLN A 122 -6.44 -17.25 -10.91
CA GLN A 122 -5.93 -18.63 -10.85
C GLN A 122 -6.71 -19.53 -9.89
N LEU A 123 -7.69 -19.03 -9.16
CA LEU A 123 -8.45 -19.82 -8.17
C LEU A 123 -9.15 -21.04 -8.76
N HIS A 124 -9.53 -20.99 -10.05
CA HIS A 124 -10.13 -22.13 -10.74
C HIS A 124 -9.26 -23.40 -10.66
N ARG A 125 -7.93 -23.26 -10.52
CA ARG A 125 -7.00 -24.40 -10.36
C ARG A 125 -7.12 -25.07 -9.01
N LEU A 126 -7.67 -24.37 -8.01
CA LEU A 126 -7.88 -24.87 -6.65
C LEU A 126 -9.35 -25.26 -6.39
N GLY A 127 -10.24 -25.07 -7.37
CA GLY A 127 -11.68 -25.31 -7.24
C GLY A 127 -12.50 -24.06 -6.89
N GLY A 128 -11.84 -22.90 -6.81
CA GLY A 128 -12.49 -21.63 -6.50
C GLY A 128 -12.99 -20.86 -7.73
N GLU A 129 -13.82 -19.86 -7.50
CA GLU A 129 -14.42 -18.97 -8.49
C GLU A 129 -14.13 -17.52 -8.14
N ALA A 130 -13.62 -16.74 -9.10
CA ALA A 130 -13.45 -15.29 -8.92
C ALA A 130 -14.65 -14.54 -9.51
N VAL A 131 -15.39 -13.83 -8.68
CA VAL A 131 -16.47 -12.92 -9.05
C VAL A 131 -15.88 -11.50 -9.10
N VAL A 132 -15.58 -11.02 -10.30
CA VAL A 132 -14.99 -9.71 -10.51
C VAL A 132 -16.10 -8.72 -10.87
N VAL A 133 -16.47 -7.86 -9.94
CA VAL A 133 -17.52 -6.86 -10.11
C VAL A 133 -16.99 -5.71 -10.96
N PRO A 134 -17.64 -5.35 -12.09
CA PRO A 134 -17.22 -4.24 -12.91
C PRO A 134 -17.39 -2.91 -12.18
N GLY A 135 -16.52 -1.94 -12.47
CA GLY A 135 -16.75 -0.56 -12.06
C GLY A 135 -17.98 0.05 -12.75
N ARG A 136 -18.44 1.18 -12.26
CA ARG A 136 -19.53 1.97 -12.89
C ARG A 136 -19.19 2.34 -14.33
N PRO A 137 -20.18 2.71 -15.17
CA PRO A 137 -19.93 3.17 -16.53
C PRO A 137 -18.84 4.24 -16.58
N GLY A 138 -17.83 4.04 -17.45
CA GLY A 138 -16.62 4.87 -17.46
C GLY A 138 -15.39 4.15 -16.87
N GLY A 139 -15.57 3.08 -16.10
CA GLY A 139 -14.50 2.17 -15.67
C GLY A 139 -13.49 2.75 -14.68
N VAL A 140 -13.84 3.83 -13.95
CA VAL A 140 -12.96 4.48 -12.99
C VAL A 140 -13.58 4.61 -11.58
N GLU A 141 -14.89 4.41 -11.44
CA GLU A 141 -15.62 4.48 -10.18
C GLU A 141 -16.03 3.08 -9.72
N LEU A 142 -15.83 2.81 -8.42
CA LEU A 142 -16.28 1.58 -7.79
C LEU A 142 -17.81 1.56 -7.68
N ASP A 143 -18.40 0.44 -8.02
CA ASP A 143 -19.80 0.16 -7.70
C ASP A 143 -19.86 -0.65 -6.38
N LEU A 144 -19.86 0.08 -5.27
CA LEU A 144 -19.88 -0.51 -3.93
C LEU A 144 -21.15 -1.32 -3.68
N ASP A 145 -22.31 -0.83 -4.17
CA ASP A 145 -23.60 -1.52 -4.02
C ASP A 145 -23.59 -2.85 -4.78
N ALA A 146 -23.04 -2.86 -5.99
CA ALA A 146 -22.89 -4.08 -6.77
C ALA A 146 -21.92 -5.08 -6.11
N MET A 147 -20.83 -4.59 -5.48
CA MET A 147 -19.94 -5.45 -4.70
C MET A 147 -20.66 -6.09 -3.51
N VAL A 148 -21.39 -5.30 -2.73
CA VAL A 148 -22.19 -5.79 -1.59
C VAL A 148 -23.22 -6.82 -2.04
N ALA A 149 -23.90 -6.58 -3.16
CA ALA A 149 -24.89 -7.51 -3.73
C ALA A 149 -24.27 -8.82 -4.25
N ALA A 150 -23.02 -8.80 -4.68
CA ALA A 150 -22.31 -10.00 -5.14
C ALA A 150 -21.86 -10.95 -4.00
N ILE A 151 -21.81 -10.45 -2.76
CA ILE A 151 -21.38 -11.20 -1.58
C ILE A 151 -22.55 -12.06 -1.07
N ASP A 152 -22.42 -13.38 -1.19
CA ASP A 152 -23.42 -14.39 -0.82
C ASP A 152 -22.82 -15.49 0.10
N GLU A 153 -23.62 -16.50 0.43
CA GLU A 153 -23.23 -17.62 1.29
C GLU A 153 -22.13 -18.51 0.68
N ARG A 154 -21.86 -18.41 -0.63
CA ARG A 154 -20.76 -19.09 -1.30
C ARG A 154 -19.45 -18.28 -1.22
N THR A 155 -19.49 -17.06 -0.77
CA THR A 155 -18.31 -16.20 -0.67
C THR A 155 -17.40 -16.69 0.47
N ALA A 156 -16.15 -17.00 0.14
CA ALA A 156 -15.09 -17.34 1.09
C ALA A 156 -14.25 -16.12 1.45
N VAL A 157 -14.00 -15.24 0.46
CA VAL A 157 -13.16 -14.04 0.61
C VAL A 157 -13.83 -12.86 -0.09
N VAL A 158 -13.79 -11.70 0.54
CA VAL A 158 -14.04 -10.39 -0.10
C VAL A 158 -12.71 -9.65 -0.11
N GLU A 159 -12.25 -9.22 -1.28
CA GLU A 159 -11.02 -8.43 -1.39
C GLU A 159 -11.29 -7.09 -2.06
N CYS A 160 -10.72 -6.03 -1.50
CA CYS A 160 -10.74 -4.71 -2.09
C CYS A 160 -9.53 -3.87 -1.69
N SER A 161 -9.16 -2.92 -2.56
CA SER A 161 -8.20 -1.86 -2.20
C SER A 161 -8.88 -0.84 -1.30
N HIS A 162 -8.21 -0.42 -0.21
CA HIS A 162 -8.66 0.68 0.64
C HIS A 162 -8.63 2.03 -0.10
N VAL A 163 -7.64 2.20 -1.00
CA VAL A 163 -7.56 3.34 -1.91
C VAL A 163 -7.28 2.85 -3.32
N LEU A 164 -8.16 3.17 -4.27
CA LEU A 164 -8.02 2.76 -5.66
C LEU A 164 -6.82 3.45 -6.33
N PHE A 165 -5.96 2.66 -6.97
CA PHE A 165 -4.69 3.14 -7.51
C PHE A 165 -4.81 4.10 -8.70
N ARG A 166 -5.91 4.04 -9.46
CA ARG A 166 -6.12 4.88 -10.65
C ARG A 166 -6.62 6.28 -10.29
N THR A 167 -7.55 6.35 -9.36
CA THR A 167 -8.34 7.57 -9.07
C THR A 167 -8.07 8.16 -7.70
N SER A 168 -7.34 7.44 -6.84
CA SER A 168 -7.20 7.80 -5.41
C SER A 168 -8.52 7.76 -4.63
N THR A 169 -9.53 7.06 -5.11
CA THR A 169 -10.78 6.91 -4.38
C THR A 169 -10.55 6.13 -3.10
N LEU A 170 -10.89 6.72 -1.97
CA LEU A 170 -10.94 6.07 -0.67
C LEU A 170 -12.25 5.28 -0.57
N VAL A 171 -12.14 3.97 -0.46
CA VAL A 171 -13.27 3.04 -0.39
C VAL A 171 -13.76 2.93 1.05
N ASP A 172 -15.06 2.97 1.25
CA ASP A 172 -15.67 2.60 2.54
C ASP A 172 -15.61 1.07 2.71
N VAL A 173 -14.44 0.60 3.15
CA VAL A 173 -14.19 -0.84 3.31
C VAL A 173 -15.00 -1.45 4.46
N ARG A 174 -15.48 -0.64 5.42
CA ARG A 174 -16.29 -1.11 6.55
C ARG A 174 -17.55 -1.81 6.06
N VAL A 175 -18.24 -1.25 5.07
CA VAL A 175 -19.45 -1.83 4.48
C VAL A 175 -19.16 -3.23 3.89
N LEU A 176 -18.01 -3.41 3.24
CA LEU A 176 -17.62 -4.71 2.69
C LEU A 176 -17.21 -5.70 3.78
N VAL A 177 -16.50 -5.24 4.81
CA VAL A 177 -16.12 -6.07 5.97
C VAL A 177 -17.37 -6.59 6.70
N GLU A 178 -18.31 -5.71 7.03
CA GLU A 178 -19.57 -6.07 7.70
C GLU A 178 -20.36 -7.09 6.86
N ARG A 179 -20.45 -6.88 5.55
CA ARG A 179 -21.16 -7.80 4.65
C ARG A 179 -20.42 -9.14 4.52
N ALA A 180 -19.10 -9.16 4.43
CA ALA A 180 -18.29 -10.39 4.41
C ALA A 180 -18.55 -11.21 5.68
N HIS A 181 -18.45 -10.59 6.84
CA HIS A 181 -18.68 -11.25 8.13
C HIS A 181 -20.12 -11.77 8.27
N ALA A 182 -21.13 -11.03 7.76
CA ALA A 182 -22.53 -11.46 7.81
C ALA A 182 -22.79 -12.80 7.09
N VAL A 183 -21.95 -13.16 6.10
CA VAL A 183 -22.02 -14.45 5.40
C VAL A 183 -20.90 -15.43 5.85
N GLY A 184 -20.04 -15.01 6.78
CA GLY A 184 -18.91 -15.80 7.28
C GLY A 184 -17.74 -15.88 6.30
N ALA A 185 -17.59 -14.89 5.42
CA ALA A 185 -16.44 -14.72 4.54
C ALA A 185 -15.32 -13.93 5.23
N LEU A 186 -14.09 -14.11 4.76
CA LEU A 186 -12.93 -13.30 5.16
C LEU A 186 -12.92 -11.95 4.43
N ALA A 187 -12.59 -10.89 5.14
CA ALA A 187 -12.36 -9.56 4.59
C ALA A 187 -10.85 -9.30 4.45
N VAL A 188 -10.37 -9.23 3.20
CA VAL A 188 -8.97 -8.96 2.84
C VAL A 188 -8.89 -7.57 2.21
N VAL A 189 -8.14 -6.66 2.80
CA VAL A 189 -8.04 -5.28 2.33
C VAL A 189 -6.60 -4.95 1.91
N ASP A 190 -6.43 -4.48 0.67
CA ASP A 190 -5.17 -3.96 0.18
C ASP A 190 -5.01 -2.49 0.60
N GLY A 191 -4.15 -2.26 1.60
CA GLY A 191 -3.79 -0.95 2.13
C GLY A 191 -2.62 -0.27 1.43
N TYR A 192 -2.13 -0.79 0.31
CA TYR A 192 -0.89 -0.34 -0.34
C TYR A 192 -0.88 1.14 -0.69
N GLN A 193 -2.03 1.73 -1.05
CA GLN A 193 -2.17 3.15 -1.37
C GLN A 193 -2.68 3.99 -0.18
N ALA A 194 -3.05 3.35 0.94
CA ALA A 194 -3.55 4.03 2.13
C ALA A 194 -2.47 4.21 3.20
N ALA A 195 -1.72 3.14 3.51
CA ALA A 195 -0.72 3.14 4.58
C ALA A 195 0.33 4.24 4.38
N GLY A 196 0.53 5.06 5.43
CA GLY A 196 1.47 6.19 5.43
C GLY A 196 0.90 7.51 4.90
N THR A 197 -0.35 7.55 4.39
CA THR A 197 -0.98 8.80 3.92
C THR A 197 -2.44 8.95 4.32
N VAL A 198 -3.13 7.86 4.62
CA VAL A 198 -4.49 7.85 5.18
C VAL A 198 -4.40 7.24 6.58
N PRO A 199 -4.98 7.86 7.61
CA PRO A 199 -5.10 7.22 8.92
C PRO A 199 -5.92 5.94 8.80
N VAL A 200 -5.37 4.85 9.31
CA VAL A 200 -5.97 3.52 9.31
C VAL A 200 -5.94 2.98 10.73
N ASP A 201 -7.03 2.36 11.14
CA ASP A 201 -7.12 1.52 12.34
C ASP A 201 -7.74 0.19 11.93
N VAL A 202 -6.89 -0.83 11.74
CA VAL A 202 -7.32 -2.15 11.27
C VAL A 202 -8.21 -2.87 12.27
N VAL A 203 -8.08 -2.53 13.57
CA VAL A 203 -8.92 -3.11 14.64
C VAL A 203 -10.32 -2.51 14.59
N ASP A 204 -10.43 -1.19 14.47
CA ASP A 204 -11.71 -0.49 14.35
C ASP A 204 -12.42 -0.84 13.03
N LEU A 205 -11.68 -1.01 11.93
CA LEU A 205 -12.24 -1.49 10.66
C LEU A 205 -12.74 -2.93 10.73
N GLY A 206 -12.24 -3.74 11.66
CA GLY A 206 -12.61 -5.14 11.84
C GLY A 206 -12.12 -6.06 10.72
N VAL A 207 -11.12 -5.66 9.93
CA VAL A 207 -10.59 -6.46 8.82
C VAL A 207 -9.92 -7.75 9.32
N ASP A 208 -10.04 -8.82 8.56
CA ASP A 208 -9.37 -10.10 8.86
C ASP A 208 -7.90 -10.10 8.44
N VAL A 209 -7.65 -9.57 7.24
CA VAL A 209 -6.32 -9.40 6.66
C VAL A 209 -6.21 -7.98 6.10
N TYR A 210 -5.16 -7.26 6.49
CA TYR A 210 -4.81 -5.99 5.90
C TYR A 210 -3.37 -6.05 5.42
N LEU A 211 -3.14 -5.86 4.13
CA LEU A 211 -1.83 -6.06 3.53
C LEU A 211 -1.40 -4.88 2.66
N GLY A 212 -0.13 -4.80 2.39
CA GLY A 212 0.43 -3.76 1.54
C GLY A 212 1.93 -3.92 1.35
N GLY A 213 2.57 -2.86 0.91
CA GLY A 213 4.02 -2.88 0.69
C GLY A 213 4.68 -1.53 0.96
N SER A 214 5.99 -1.58 1.03
CA SER A 214 6.85 -0.49 1.51
C SER A 214 7.16 0.59 0.48
N VAL A 215 7.01 0.29 -0.82
CA VAL A 215 7.59 1.13 -1.88
C VAL A 215 6.92 2.48 -2.04
N LYS A 216 5.66 2.66 -1.61
CA LYS A 216 4.88 3.87 -1.87
C LYS A 216 5.04 4.89 -0.74
N TYR A 217 3.95 5.35 -0.16
CA TYR A 217 3.93 6.38 0.89
C TYR A 217 4.73 6.03 2.15
N LEU A 218 4.96 4.74 2.39
CA LEU A 218 5.83 4.31 3.49
C LEU A 218 7.32 4.55 3.21
N SER A 219 7.73 4.83 1.96
CA SER A 219 9.11 5.16 1.56
C SER A 219 10.16 4.12 1.98
N GLY A 220 9.76 2.88 2.25
CA GLY A 220 10.64 1.80 2.74
C GLY A 220 11.39 1.04 1.63
N GLY A 221 11.22 1.42 0.36
CA GLY A 221 11.84 0.78 -0.78
C GLY A 221 11.26 -0.60 -1.15
N PRO A 222 11.77 -1.23 -2.22
CA PRO A 222 11.31 -2.54 -2.67
C PRO A 222 11.81 -3.69 -1.80
N GLY A 223 11.13 -4.84 -1.89
CA GLY A 223 11.52 -6.08 -1.20
C GLY A 223 10.81 -6.30 0.14
N ASN A 224 9.88 -5.42 0.50
CA ASN A 224 9.02 -5.56 1.68
C ASN A 224 7.55 -5.45 1.29
N GLY A 225 6.83 -6.58 1.37
CA GLY A 225 5.39 -6.63 1.62
C GLY A 225 5.16 -6.82 3.12
N TRP A 226 4.02 -6.44 3.61
CA TRP A 226 3.61 -6.65 4.99
C TRP A 226 2.14 -7.04 5.05
N MET A 227 1.78 -7.80 6.10
CA MET A 227 0.41 -8.24 6.31
C MET A 227 0.08 -8.26 7.80
N TYR A 228 -1.03 -7.61 8.15
CA TYR A 228 -1.73 -7.80 9.42
C TYR A 228 -2.68 -8.97 9.31
N LEU A 229 -2.73 -9.79 10.35
CA LEU A 229 -3.73 -10.83 10.54
C LEU A 229 -4.47 -10.57 11.85
N ARG A 230 -5.81 -10.58 11.78
CA ARG A 230 -6.65 -10.39 12.96
C ARG A 230 -6.34 -11.46 14.03
N PRO A 231 -6.08 -11.05 15.28
CA PRO A 231 -5.84 -12.00 16.38
C PRO A 231 -6.97 -13.03 16.52
N GLY A 232 -6.60 -14.29 16.73
CA GLY A 232 -7.55 -15.39 16.86
C GLY A 232 -8.05 -15.97 15.54
N LEU A 233 -7.65 -15.42 14.39
CA LEU A 233 -7.94 -16.02 13.09
C LEU A 233 -6.91 -17.11 12.78
N GLU A 234 -7.39 -18.34 12.61
CA GLU A 234 -6.56 -19.52 12.34
C GLU A 234 -6.57 -19.83 10.83
N LEU A 235 -5.61 -19.25 10.10
CA LEU A 235 -5.34 -19.54 8.69
C LEU A 235 -4.01 -20.28 8.57
N GLU A 236 -3.97 -21.38 7.84
CA GLU A 236 -2.79 -22.23 7.69
C GLU A 236 -2.26 -22.19 6.26
N PRO A 237 -1.25 -21.33 5.96
CA PRO A 237 -0.71 -21.24 4.60
C PRO A 237 0.05 -22.52 4.23
N VAL A 238 -0.04 -22.94 2.97
CA VAL A 238 0.74 -24.08 2.45
C VAL A 238 2.24 -23.77 2.42
N THR A 239 2.61 -22.50 2.15
CA THR A 239 4.01 -22.06 2.09
C THR A 239 4.50 -21.59 3.46
N THR A 240 4.47 -22.48 4.47
CA THR A 240 4.80 -22.10 5.85
C THR A 240 6.29 -21.73 6.01
N GLY A 241 7.20 -22.48 5.38
CA GLY A 241 8.64 -22.31 5.57
C GLY A 241 9.11 -22.51 7.03
N TRP A 242 10.42 -22.41 7.27
CA TRP A 242 10.98 -22.69 8.58
C TRP A 242 10.75 -21.55 9.60
N PHE A 243 10.68 -20.28 9.18
CA PHE A 243 10.32 -19.17 10.07
C PHE A 243 8.81 -19.10 10.38
N GLY A 244 7.99 -19.83 9.62
CA GLY A 244 6.57 -20.01 9.94
C GLY A 244 6.30 -21.08 11.00
N GLN A 245 7.33 -21.74 11.54
CA GLN A 245 7.23 -22.78 12.58
C GLN A 245 7.31 -22.17 13.97
N ALA A 246 6.72 -22.85 14.95
CA ALA A 246 6.70 -22.43 16.37
C ALA A 246 8.10 -22.33 16.99
N ALA A 247 9.02 -23.20 16.57
CA ALA A 247 10.41 -23.24 17.02
C ALA A 247 11.35 -23.41 15.80
N PRO A 248 11.60 -22.33 15.04
CA PRO A 248 12.31 -22.42 13.76
C PRO A 248 13.75 -22.94 13.91
N PHE A 249 14.43 -22.66 15.02
CA PHE A 249 15.82 -23.07 15.26
C PHE A 249 15.97 -24.49 15.83
N ASP A 250 14.86 -25.18 16.13
CA ASP A 250 14.90 -26.61 16.50
C ASP A 250 15.05 -27.51 15.28
N PHE A 251 14.84 -26.97 14.08
CA PHE A 251 14.95 -27.68 12.80
C PHE A 251 14.15 -28.99 12.76
N SER A 252 13.01 -29.04 13.47
CA SER A 252 12.11 -30.20 13.46
C SER A 252 11.52 -30.40 12.04
N THR A 253 11.30 -31.66 11.69
CA THR A 253 10.55 -32.03 10.47
C THR A 253 9.04 -32.07 10.69
N ASP A 254 8.60 -32.00 11.95
CA ASP A 254 7.18 -31.95 12.29
C ASP A 254 6.66 -30.53 12.01
N ASN A 255 5.54 -30.45 11.27
CA ASN A 255 4.93 -29.16 10.99
C ASN A 255 4.12 -28.69 12.20
N ALA A 256 4.65 -27.67 12.87
CA ALA A 256 4.00 -26.99 13.99
C ALA A 256 3.98 -25.48 13.71
N TYR A 257 2.83 -24.97 13.25
CA TYR A 257 2.69 -23.56 12.89
C TYR A 257 3.02 -22.63 14.07
N ALA A 258 3.74 -21.56 13.77
CA ALA A 258 3.87 -20.44 14.69
C ALA A 258 2.49 -19.84 15.01
N PRO A 259 2.30 -19.25 16.22
CA PRO A 259 1.03 -18.62 16.57
C PRO A 259 0.78 -17.35 15.76
N GLY A 260 -0.50 -17.06 15.51
CA GLY A 260 -0.96 -15.83 14.86
C GLY A 260 -0.34 -15.59 13.50
N VAL A 261 0.01 -14.33 13.20
CA VAL A 261 0.56 -13.94 11.90
C VAL A 261 1.93 -14.52 11.59
N SER A 262 2.70 -14.93 12.63
CA SER A 262 4.07 -15.44 12.45
C SER A 262 4.13 -16.69 11.57
N ARG A 263 3.05 -17.48 11.48
CA ARG A 263 2.96 -18.63 10.57
C ARG A 263 3.10 -18.28 9.09
N PHE A 264 2.89 -17.00 8.75
CA PHE A 264 3.07 -16.44 7.41
C PHE A 264 4.49 -15.91 7.15
N ALA A 265 5.43 -16.03 8.09
CA ALA A 265 6.80 -15.55 7.90
C ALA A 265 7.55 -16.26 6.77
N GLY A 266 7.14 -17.50 6.44
CA GLY A 266 7.67 -18.25 5.31
C GLY A 266 9.06 -18.80 5.55
N GLY A 267 9.92 -18.72 4.53
CA GLY A 267 11.30 -19.18 4.58
C GLY A 267 12.24 -18.17 5.24
N THR A 268 13.44 -18.03 4.70
CA THR A 268 14.42 -17.05 5.20
C THR A 268 13.88 -15.62 5.07
N LEU A 269 13.96 -14.86 6.16
CA LEU A 269 13.45 -13.50 6.23
C LEU A 269 14.19 -12.55 5.29
N GLY A 270 13.50 -11.55 4.75
CA GLY A 270 14.06 -10.50 3.90
C GLY A 270 14.80 -9.42 4.70
N VAL A 271 15.82 -9.79 5.45
CA VAL A 271 16.53 -8.92 6.40
C VAL A 271 17.01 -7.60 5.80
N PRO A 272 17.74 -7.56 4.64
CA PRO A 272 18.24 -6.30 4.08
C PRO A 272 17.10 -5.29 3.80
N ALA A 273 15.96 -5.80 3.34
CA ALA A 273 14.82 -4.95 3.00
C ALA A 273 14.18 -4.33 4.27
N ALA A 274 14.15 -5.06 5.39
CA ALA A 274 13.70 -4.52 6.68
C ALA A 274 14.64 -3.40 7.15
N TYR A 275 15.96 -3.61 7.11
CA TYR A 275 16.94 -2.58 7.44
C TYR A 275 16.80 -1.33 6.56
N ALA A 276 16.56 -1.51 5.25
CA ALA A 276 16.34 -0.40 4.32
C ALA A 276 15.07 0.42 4.64
N ALA A 277 14.00 -0.24 5.08
CA ALA A 277 12.72 0.38 5.35
C ALA A 277 12.67 1.12 6.70
N ALA A 278 13.41 0.65 7.69
CA ALA A 278 13.34 1.12 9.07
C ALA A 278 13.40 2.65 9.22
N PRO A 279 14.35 3.41 8.60
CA PRO A 279 14.44 4.85 8.79
C PRO A 279 13.19 5.62 8.32
N ALA A 280 12.58 5.19 7.22
CA ALA A 280 11.38 5.83 6.70
C ALA A 280 10.17 5.55 7.60
N TYR A 281 10.03 4.32 8.11
CA TYR A 281 8.95 3.96 9.03
C TYR A 281 9.07 4.69 10.37
N GLU A 282 10.29 4.74 10.94
CA GLU A 282 10.58 5.51 12.15
C GLU A 282 10.22 6.99 11.98
N SER A 283 10.58 7.59 10.84
CA SER A 283 10.22 8.97 10.51
C SER A 283 8.71 9.18 10.42
N LEU A 284 7.97 8.26 9.79
CA LEU A 284 6.51 8.35 9.69
C LEU A 284 5.81 8.15 11.05
N VAL A 285 6.32 7.25 11.90
CA VAL A 285 5.81 7.07 13.26
C VAL A 285 6.03 8.34 14.10
N ASP A 286 7.22 8.96 14.01
CA ASP A 286 7.53 10.21 14.69
C ASP A 286 6.64 11.39 14.24
N ILE A 287 6.36 11.49 12.95
CA ILE A 287 5.47 12.51 12.38
C ILE A 287 4.02 12.28 12.77
N GLY A 288 3.57 11.04 12.70
CA GLY A 288 2.18 10.63 12.85
C GLY A 288 1.36 10.74 11.55
N VAL A 289 0.66 9.66 11.19
CA VAL A 289 -0.08 9.58 9.91
C VAL A 289 -1.19 10.64 9.81
N GLN A 290 -1.79 11.04 10.93
CA GLN A 290 -2.81 12.09 10.94
C GLN A 290 -2.24 13.43 10.43
N ARG A 291 -1.06 13.83 10.87
CA ARG A 291 -0.41 15.06 10.38
C ARG A 291 0.00 14.96 8.91
N VAL A 292 0.47 13.76 8.50
CA VAL A 292 0.75 13.48 7.08
C VAL A 292 -0.52 13.66 6.24
N ARG A 293 -1.66 13.13 6.72
CA ARG A 293 -2.96 13.25 6.05
C ARG A 293 -3.40 14.68 5.88
N GLU A 294 -3.38 15.45 6.97
CA GLU A 294 -3.80 16.86 6.96
C GLU A 294 -2.94 17.68 5.99
N ARG A 295 -1.61 17.47 6.01
CA ARG A 295 -0.72 18.10 5.06
C ARG A 295 -0.95 17.65 3.63
N SER A 296 -1.16 16.37 3.38
CA SER A 296 -1.50 15.85 2.04
C SER A 296 -2.77 16.52 1.49
N LEU A 297 -3.81 16.65 2.31
CA LEU A 297 -5.05 17.31 1.91
C LEU A 297 -4.87 18.80 1.63
N SER A 298 -4.05 19.51 2.42
CA SER A 298 -3.77 20.93 2.20
C SER A 298 -3.05 21.20 0.87
N MET A 299 -2.40 20.20 0.28
CA MET A 299 -1.77 20.30 -1.04
C MET A 299 -2.64 19.73 -2.16
N THR A 300 -3.29 18.58 -1.92
CA THR A 300 -4.05 17.90 -2.98
C THR A 300 -5.38 18.57 -3.27
N GLN A 301 -6.00 19.27 -2.31
CA GLN A 301 -7.24 19.98 -2.55
C GLN A 301 -7.05 21.20 -3.45
N PRO A 302 -6.10 22.14 -3.18
CA PRO A 302 -5.81 23.23 -4.09
C PRO A 302 -5.31 22.79 -5.47
N LEU A 303 -4.52 21.71 -5.52
CA LEU A 303 -4.08 21.09 -6.78
C LEU A 303 -5.28 20.68 -7.63
N LEU A 304 -6.26 20.00 -7.02
CA LEU A 304 -7.48 19.55 -7.69
C LEU A 304 -8.31 20.73 -8.19
N GLU A 305 -8.60 21.70 -7.31
CA GLU A 305 -9.37 22.90 -7.62
C GLU A 305 -8.73 23.68 -8.78
N SER A 306 -7.43 23.93 -8.71
CA SER A 306 -6.69 24.62 -9.76
C SER A 306 -6.64 23.83 -11.07
N ALA A 307 -6.60 22.51 -11.04
CA ALA A 307 -6.68 21.68 -12.24
C ALA A 307 -8.05 21.85 -12.94
N VAL A 308 -9.14 21.86 -12.17
CA VAL A 308 -10.50 22.09 -12.68
C VAL A 308 -10.65 23.50 -13.26
N GLU A 309 -10.18 24.53 -12.55
CA GLU A 309 -10.20 25.93 -13.03
C GLU A 309 -9.44 26.12 -14.35
N ARG A 310 -8.39 25.33 -14.57
CA ARG A 310 -7.61 25.31 -15.82
C ARG A 310 -8.27 24.50 -16.94
N GLY A 311 -9.43 23.89 -16.69
CA GLY A 311 -10.16 23.10 -17.67
C GLY A 311 -9.64 21.68 -17.85
N PHE A 312 -8.81 21.17 -16.97
CA PHE A 312 -8.36 19.77 -16.98
C PHE A 312 -9.46 18.84 -16.44
N THR A 313 -9.54 17.65 -16.99
CA THR A 313 -10.42 16.62 -16.44
C THR A 313 -9.77 16.00 -15.20
N VAL A 314 -10.43 16.08 -14.05
CA VAL A 314 -9.98 15.41 -12.82
C VAL A 314 -10.75 14.11 -12.65
N ARG A 315 -10.00 13.00 -12.45
CA ARG A 315 -10.56 11.66 -12.24
C ARG A 315 -10.64 11.25 -10.78
N SER A 316 -9.99 11.98 -9.88
CA SER A 316 -10.05 11.76 -8.43
C SER A 316 -11.31 12.36 -7.81
N PRO A 317 -11.82 11.80 -6.70
CA PRO A 317 -12.93 12.40 -5.98
C PRO A 317 -12.66 13.85 -5.57
N HIS A 318 -13.63 14.73 -5.77
CA HIS A 318 -13.53 16.13 -5.38
C HIS A 318 -13.63 16.31 -3.87
N ASP A 319 -14.44 15.47 -3.22
CA ASP A 319 -14.54 15.44 -1.75
C ASP A 319 -13.22 14.90 -1.15
N PRO A 320 -12.52 15.70 -0.32
CA PRO A 320 -11.29 15.27 0.36
C PRO A 320 -11.50 14.08 1.30
N ALA A 321 -12.72 13.86 1.82
CA ALA A 321 -13.04 12.71 2.65
C ALA A 321 -13.07 11.39 1.85
N GLN A 322 -13.28 11.47 0.54
CA GLN A 322 -13.35 10.32 -0.37
C GLN A 322 -12.07 10.13 -1.20
N ARG A 323 -11.02 10.90 -0.92
CA ARG A 323 -9.77 10.87 -1.69
C ARG A 323 -8.58 10.44 -0.83
N GLY A 324 -7.71 9.59 -1.38
CA GLY A 324 -6.42 9.22 -0.80
C GLY A 324 -5.34 10.30 -1.00
N GLY A 325 -4.09 9.87 -1.26
CA GLY A 325 -2.93 10.76 -1.23
C GLY A 325 -2.52 11.36 -2.59
N HIS A 326 -3.24 11.11 -3.69
CA HIS A 326 -2.89 11.68 -5.01
C HIS A 326 -4.12 12.25 -5.74
N VAL A 327 -3.85 13.08 -6.73
CA VAL A 327 -4.85 13.60 -7.68
C VAL A 327 -4.50 13.09 -9.08
N THR A 328 -5.48 12.56 -9.79
CA THR A 328 -5.34 12.10 -11.17
C THR A 328 -5.97 13.12 -12.11
N ILE A 329 -5.14 13.68 -12.98
CA ILE A 329 -5.46 14.79 -13.87
C ILE A 329 -5.25 14.34 -15.31
N ASP A 330 -6.26 14.48 -16.15
CA ASP A 330 -6.17 14.24 -17.58
C ASP A 330 -6.18 15.58 -18.34
N PRO A 331 -5.00 16.04 -18.81
CA PRO A 331 -4.87 17.28 -19.55
C PRO A 331 -5.23 17.13 -21.06
N GLY A 332 -5.69 15.95 -21.49
CA GLY A 332 -6.00 15.62 -22.88
C GLY A 332 -4.90 14.79 -23.56
N ASP A 333 -3.71 15.36 -23.81
CA ASP A 333 -2.55 14.62 -24.37
C ASP A 333 -1.61 14.17 -23.24
N SER A 334 -2.12 13.31 -22.35
CA SER A 334 -1.41 12.90 -21.14
C SER A 334 -0.07 12.24 -21.42
N THR A 335 0.09 11.50 -22.52
CA THR A 335 1.35 10.82 -22.86
C THR A 335 2.45 11.82 -23.21
N ARG A 336 2.15 12.80 -24.07
CA ARG A 336 3.10 13.86 -24.44
C ARG A 336 3.42 14.75 -23.25
N VAL A 337 2.39 15.16 -22.50
CA VAL A 337 2.57 16.01 -21.31
C VAL A 337 3.44 15.32 -20.27
N HIS A 338 3.21 14.05 -19.96
CA HIS A 338 4.03 13.28 -19.05
C HIS A 338 5.50 13.22 -19.47
N GLY A 339 5.79 12.92 -20.74
CA GLY A 339 7.16 12.88 -21.25
C GLY A 339 7.87 14.22 -21.16
N GLU A 340 7.15 15.34 -21.39
CA GLU A 340 7.71 16.68 -21.28
C GLU A 340 7.95 17.10 -19.81
N LEU A 341 7.01 16.78 -18.92
CA LEU A 341 7.17 17.03 -17.48
C LEU A 341 8.45 16.35 -16.94
N HIS A 342 8.72 15.12 -17.35
CA HIS A 342 9.97 14.43 -16.98
C HIS A 342 11.22 15.19 -17.45
N ARG A 343 11.22 15.68 -18.68
CA ARG A 343 12.35 16.48 -19.22
C ARG A 343 12.56 17.79 -18.46
N ARG A 344 11.49 18.35 -17.88
CA ARG A 344 11.52 19.57 -17.04
C ARG A 344 11.82 19.29 -15.56
N GLY A 345 12.12 18.04 -15.20
CA GLY A 345 12.47 17.66 -13.83
C GLY A 345 11.29 17.40 -12.89
N PHE A 346 10.07 17.28 -13.40
CA PHE A 346 8.93 16.82 -12.63
C PHE A 346 8.84 15.29 -12.68
N VAL A 347 8.85 14.64 -11.55
CA VAL A 347 8.65 13.20 -11.44
C VAL A 347 7.20 12.94 -11.04
N VAL A 348 6.40 12.52 -12.01
CA VAL A 348 5.00 12.16 -11.90
C VAL A 348 4.76 10.79 -12.55
N ASP A 349 3.57 10.22 -12.40
CA ASP A 349 3.22 8.95 -13.02
C ASP A 349 2.08 9.13 -14.02
N HIS A 350 2.07 8.33 -15.09
CA HIS A 350 1.02 8.34 -16.10
C HIS A 350 0.36 6.96 -16.20
N ARG A 351 -0.97 6.94 -16.26
CA ARG A 351 -1.75 5.74 -16.55
C ARG A 351 -2.55 5.93 -17.83
N PRO A 352 -2.32 5.10 -18.86
CA PRO A 352 -3.07 5.17 -20.12
C PRO A 352 -4.58 5.09 -19.88
N GLY A 353 -5.33 5.99 -20.54
CA GLY A 353 -6.79 6.06 -20.42
C GLY A 353 -7.31 6.66 -19.10
N VAL A 354 -6.43 7.09 -18.19
CA VAL A 354 -6.81 7.67 -16.90
C VAL A 354 -6.24 9.07 -16.73
N GLY A 355 -4.94 9.28 -16.98
CA GLY A 355 -4.28 10.57 -16.86
C GLY A 355 -2.95 10.52 -16.11
N ILE A 356 -2.48 11.69 -15.69
CA ILE A 356 -1.26 11.91 -14.91
C ILE A 356 -1.63 11.93 -13.43
N ARG A 357 -0.96 11.11 -12.62
CA ARG A 357 -1.15 11.06 -11.19
C ARG A 357 -0.10 11.93 -10.51
N VAL A 358 -0.55 12.87 -9.71
CA VAL A 358 0.29 13.83 -8.96
C VAL A 358 0.09 13.58 -7.48
N SER A 359 1.16 13.24 -6.78
CA SER A 359 1.12 12.78 -5.40
C SER A 359 2.15 13.50 -4.53
N PRO A 360 1.83 14.71 -4.06
CA PRO A 360 2.63 15.35 -3.04
C PRO A 360 2.54 14.57 -1.72
N HIS A 361 3.65 14.52 -0.99
CA HIS A 361 3.71 13.91 0.33
C HIS A 361 4.17 14.97 1.35
N PHE A 362 4.21 14.64 2.64
CA PHE A 362 4.49 15.59 3.72
C PHE A 362 5.74 16.46 3.50
N TYR A 363 6.71 15.97 2.76
CA TYR A 363 7.98 16.67 2.47
C TYR A 363 7.90 17.62 1.24
N ASN A 364 6.79 17.65 0.52
CA ASN A 364 6.59 18.56 -0.60
C ASN A 364 6.08 19.94 -0.14
N SER A 365 6.34 20.96 -0.97
CA SER A 365 5.77 22.29 -0.78
C SER A 365 4.50 22.48 -1.62
N PRO A 366 3.57 23.37 -1.21
CA PRO A 366 2.42 23.74 -2.04
C PRO A 366 2.81 24.28 -3.42
N ASP A 367 3.93 24.99 -3.51
CA ASP A 367 4.42 25.55 -4.77
C ASP A 367 4.77 24.45 -5.79
N GLU A 368 5.28 23.31 -5.35
CA GLU A 368 5.57 22.18 -6.24
C GLU A 368 4.30 21.63 -6.90
N ALA A 369 3.19 21.59 -6.14
CA ALA A 369 1.90 21.14 -6.64
C ALA A 369 1.30 22.15 -7.66
N THR A 370 1.53 23.44 -7.49
CA THR A 370 1.10 24.48 -8.45
C THR A 370 1.98 24.46 -9.69
N ALA A 371 3.30 24.39 -9.53
CA ALA A 371 4.25 24.40 -10.64
C ALA A 371 4.04 23.27 -11.65
N VAL A 372 3.60 22.09 -11.22
CA VAL A 372 3.32 20.99 -12.15
C VAL A 372 2.13 21.30 -13.08
N LEU A 373 1.11 22.01 -12.59
CA LEU A 373 -0.02 22.44 -13.44
C LEU A 373 0.38 23.53 -14.44
N ASP A 374 1.23 24.48 -14.02
CA ASP A 374 1.77 25.50 -14.94
C ASP A 374 2.58 24.84 -16.05
N ALA A 375 3.42 23.87 -15.70
CA ALA A 375 4.19 23.09 -16.66
C ALA A 375 3.30 22.29 -17.61
N MET A 376 2.18 21.69 -17.13
CA MET A 376 1.20 21.02 -18.00
C MET A 376 0.60 21.99 -19.03
N GLN A 377 0.19 23.20 -18.60
CA GLN A 377 -0.36 24.22 -19.49
C GLN A 377 0.66 24.71 -20.53
N ASP A 378 1.91 24.94 -20.13
CA ASP A 378 2.98 25.35 -21.03
C ASP A 378 3.25 24.31 -22.10
N VAL A 379 3.30 23.02 -21.72
CA VAL A 379 3.43 21.93 -22.70
C VAL A 379 2.27 21.93 -23.69
N LEU A 380 1.03 22.09 -23.25
CA LEU A 380 -0.13 22.12 -24.14
C LEU A 380 -0.13 23.33 -25.07
N ALA A 381 0.36 24.48 -24.58
CA ALA A 381 0.53 25.70 -25.36
C ALA A 381 1.76 25.68 -26.29
N GLY A 382 2.55 24.62 -26.29
CA GLY A 382 3.78 24.51 -27.11
C GLY A 382 4.95 25.35 -26.60
N ARG A 383 4.94 25.71 -25.32
CA ARG A 383 6.00 26.51 -24.64
C ARG A 383 6.93 25.64 -23.81
#